data_831dd08933eb36ba6069431327e72620
#
_entry.id   831dd08933eb36ba6069431327e72620
#
_cell.length_a   1.000
_cell.length_b   1.000
_cell.length_c   1.000
_cell.angle_alpha   90.00
_cell.angle_beta   90.00
_cell.angle_gamma   90.00
#
_symmetry.space_group_name_H-M   'P 1'
#
loop_
_entity.id
_entity.type
_entity.pdbx_description
1 polymer ?
#
loop_
_entity_poly.entity_id
_entity_poly.type
_entity_poly.pdbx_seq_one_letter_code
_entity_poly.pdbx_strand_id
1 'polypeptide(L)'
;MKLMVIGGGGREHAIIKKLKENPAVEEIYCLPGNGGIAADAVCVPEIGAKDIPAQVEFAKAHRIDYAVVAPDDPLALGAVDALTEAGVPCFGPDKKAAVIEASKAFSKDLMKKYGIPTAKYELFTDADAACAYIEAQGAPIVVKADGLALGKGVIVAQTVEEAKAAVRSMIEDKAFGQSGARVVIEEFMEGPEVSVLSFTDGETVVPMVSSMDHKCALDGDKGPNTGGMGTIAPNPCYTEKIAETCMETIFLPTIRAMKAEGRPFKGCLYFGLMLTKDGPKVVEYNCRFGDPETQVVLPLLKSDLLTVMQATTSSTLKDVPVEFSTDSACCVVLASNGYPKKYESGFPITMSEEAAAHTYVAGAKKDGDRLLTAGGRVLGVTAVAPTLEEAVKEAYRLSGEVDFANKYCRSDIGRKALAAQKERE
;
A
#
# COMPACT_ATOMS: atom_id res chain seq x y z
N MET A 1 12.66 10.54 -22.05
CA MET A 1 13.19 10.23 -20.71
C MET A 1 13.22 8.73 -20.48
N LYS A 2 14.28 8.25 -19.84
CA LYS A 2 14.41 6.86 -19.37
C LYS A 2 14.09 6.78 -17.89
N LEU A 3 13.11 5.99 -17.53
CA LEU A 3 12.69 5.84 -16.14
C LEU A 3 13.08 4.47 -15.59
N MET A 4 13.25 4.39 -14.28
CA MET A 4 13.48 3.14 -13.56
C MET A 4 12.46 3.02 -12.43
N VAL A 5 11.74 1.90 -12.38
CA VAL A 5 10.80 1.57 -11.30
C VAL A 5 11.33 0.37 -10.53
N ILE A 6 11.51 0.51 -9.22
CA ILE A 6 11.94 -0.57 -8.35
C ILE A 6 10.72 -1.27 -7.77
N GLY A 7 10.68 -2.59 -7.88
CA GLY A 7 9.61 -3.46 -7.43
C GLY A 7 9.07 -4.37 -8.53
N GLY A 8 8.05 -5.14 -8.26
CA GLY A 8 7.50 -6.11 -9.22
C GLY A 8 6.09 -6.59 -8.87
N GLY A 9 5.30 -5.78 -8.17
CA GLY A 9 3.91 -6.07 -7.81
C GLY A 9 2.88 -5.37 -8.69
N GLY A 10 1.61 -5.54 -8.32
CA GLY A 10 0.48 -4.88 -9.00
C GLY A 10 0.53 -3.36 -8.90
N ARG A 11 0.99 -2.83 -7.78
CA ARG A 11 1.25 -1.41 -7.55
C ARG A 11 2.25 -0.85 -8.56
N GLU A 12 3.38 -1.53 -8.75
CA GLU A 12 4.40 -1.13 -9.72
C GLU A 12 3.86 -1.17 -11.15
N HIS A 13 3.07 -2.18 -11.47
CA HIS A 13 2.43 -2.27 -12.79
C HIS A 13 1.47 -1.09 -13.03
N ALA A 14 0.67 -0.71 -12.03
CA ALA A 14 -0.22 0.45 -12.13
C ALA A 14 0.56 1.77 -12.29
N ILE A 15 1.65 1.94 -11.55
CA ILE A 15 2.54 3.10 -11.68
C ILE A 15 3.14 3.15 -13.09
N ILE A 16 3.64 2.05 -13.61
CA ILE A 16 4.24 1.97 -14.95
C ILE A 16 3.23 2.33 -16.03
N LYS A 17 2.02 1.74 -16.00
CA LYS A 17 0.97 2.08 -16.98
C LYS A 17 0.63 3.57 -16.94
N LYS A 18 0.56 4.17 -15.75
CA LYS A 18 0.27 5.59 -15.61
C LYS A 18 1.41 6.50 -16.07
N LEU A 19 2.66 6.14 -15.80
CA LEU A 19 3.84 6.87 -16.30
C LEU A 19 3.96 6.84 -17.82
N LYS A 20 3.54 5.76 -18.48
CA LYS A 20 3.53 5.63 -19.95
C LYS A 20 2.57 6.60 -20.65
N GLU A 21 1.61 7.18 -19.94
CA GLU A 21 0.70 8.18 -20.52
C GLU A 21 1.45 9.48 -20.87
N ASN A 22 2.61 9.75 -20.24
CA ASN A 22 3.42 10.92 -20.54
C ASN A 22 4.27 10.70 -21.80
N PRO A 23 4.08 11.52 -22.87
CA PRO A 23 4.79 11.33 -24.14
C PRO A 23 6.32 11.56 -24.05
N ALA A 24 6.82 12.19 -22.99
CA ALA A 24 8.25 12.34 -22.76
C ALA A 24 8.92 11.07 -22.23
N VAL A 25 8.15 10.08 -21.82
CA VAL A 25 8.65 8.78 -21.35
C VAL A 25 8.93 7.90 -22.57
N GLU A 26 10.20 7.66 -22.85
CA GLU A 26 10.67 6.85 -23.99
C GLU A 26 10.83 5.37 -23.60
N GLU A 27 11.32 5.12 -22.39
CA GLU A 27 11.63 3.78 -21.91
C GLU A 27 11.47 3.69 -20.40
N ILE A 28 10.91 2.57 -19.92
CA ILE A 28 10.80 2.26 -18.50
C ILE A 28 11.48 0.93 -18.25
N TYR A 29 12.42 0.90 -17.30
CA TYR A 29 13.00 -0.31 -16.73
C TYR A 29 12.33 -0.63 -15.40
N CYS A 30 12.05 -1.91 -15.15
CA CYS A 30 11.46 -2.36 -13.89
C CYS A 30 12.34 -3.44 -13.24
N LEU A 31 12.75 -3.19 -12.00
CA LEU A 31 13.71 -4.02 -11.27
C LEU A 31 13.06 -4.61 -10.01
N PRO A 32 12.80 -5.93 -9.93
CA PRO A 32 12.98 -6.95 -10.97
C PRO A 32 11.85 -7.00 -12.01
N GLY A 33 10.68 -6.38 -11.74
CA GLY A 33 9.47 -6.52 -12.55
C GLY A 33 8.76 -7.86 -12.34
N ASN A 34 7.84 -8.18 -13.25
CA ASN A 34 7.12 -9.47 -13.30
C ASN A 34 6.71 -9.81 -14.73
N GLY A 35 6.08 -10.97 -14.94
CA GLY A 35 5.70 -11.44 -16.26
C GLY A 35 4.70 -10.57 -17.01
N GLY A 36 3.82 -9.85 -16.29
CA GLY A 36 2.86 -8.92 -16.89
C GLY A 36 3.46 -7.55 -17.17
N ILE A 37 4.28 -7.03 -16.27
CA ILE A 37 5.02 -5.77 -16.45
C ILE A 37 5.90 -5.82 -17.72
N ALA A 38 6.38 -6.99 -18.10
CA ALA A 38 7.18 -7.19 -19.30
C ALA A 38 6.48 -6.81 -20.63
N ALA A 39 5.16 -6.60 -20.61
CA ALA A 39 4.42 -6.05 -21.75
C ALA A 39 4.49 -4.52 -21.82
N ASP A 40 4.79 -3.85 -20.73
CA ASP A 40 4.74 -2.39 -20.56
C ASP A 40 6.11 -1.75 -20.28
N ALA A 41 7.08 -2.53 -19.82
CA ALA A 41 8.41 -2.07 -19.44
C ALA A 41 9.46 -3.15 -19.69
N VAL A 42 10.74 -2.77 -19.69
CA VAL A 42 11.87 -3.69 -19.75
C VAL A 42 12.13 -4.21 -18.34
N CYS A 43 11.78 -5.45 -18.06
CA CYS A 43 12.07 -6.09 -16.78
C CYS A 43 13.54 -6.53 -16.69
N VAL A 44 14.12 -6.37 -15.51
CA VAL A 44 15.51 -6.75 -15.18
C VAL A 44 15.47 -7.73 -14.00
N PRO A 45 15.09 -8.99 -14.24
CA PRO A 45 14.77 -9.95 -13.16
C PRO A 45 15.97 -10.33 -12.29
N GLU A 46 17.18 -10.13 -12.79
CA GLU A 46 18.43 -10.39 -12.06
C GLU A 46 18.74 -9.36 -10.97
N ILE A 47 18.09 -8.18 -10.99
CA ILE A 47 18.29 -7.15 -9.97
C ILE A 47 17.07 -7.09 -9.04
N GLY A 48 17.22 -7.64 -7.85
CA GLY A 48 16.15 -7.64 -6.84
C GLY A 48 15.86 -6.25 -6.27
N ALA A 49 14.65 -6.09 -5.71
CA ALA A 49 14.21 -4.82 -5.13
C ALA A 49 15.08 -4.34 -3.94
N LYS A 50 15.82 -5.24 -3.29
CA LYS A 50 16.72 -4.92 -2.16
C LYS A 50 18.21 -4.83 -2.54
N ASP A 51 18.55 -5.09 -3.79
CA ASP A 51 19.93 -5.01 -4.28
C ASP A 51 20.26 -3.57 -4.71
N ILE A 52 20.39 -2.69 -3.72
CA ILE A 52 20.64 -1.27 -3.93
C ILE A 52 21.95 -1.01 -4.72
N PRO A 53 23.09 -1.66 -4.44
CA PRO A 53 24.30 -1.46 -5.24
C PRO A 53 24.07 -1.76 -6.73
N ALA A 54 23.44 -2.88 -7.07
CA ALA A 54 23.16 -3.22 -8.45
C ALA A 54 22.17 -2.24 -9.12
N GLN A 55 21.17 -1.74 -8.39
CA GLN A 55 20.25 -0.72 -8.87
C GLN A 55 20.98 0.59 -9.23
N VAL A 56 21.91 1.04 -8.40
CA VAL A 56 22.71 2.24 -8.64
C VAL A 56 23.61 2.07 -9.87
N GLU A 57 24.32 0.94 -9.99
CA GLU A 57 25.14 0.65 -11.16
C GLU A 57 24.32 0.57 -12.44
N PHE A 58 23.15 -0.08 -12.39
CA PHE A 58 22.21 -0.14 -13.51
C PHE A 58 21.75 1.27 -13.93
N ALA A 59 21.38 2.12 -12.98
CA ALA A 59 20.90 3.47 -13.25
C ALA A 59 21.97 4.32 -13.95
N LYS A 60 23.23 4.23 -13.51
CA LYS A 60 24.38 4.89 -14.15
C LYS A 60 24.63 4.36 -15.56
N ALA A 61 24.71 3.03 -15.72
CA ALA A 61 25.02 2.38 -17.00
C ALA A 61 23.97 2.70 -18.08
N HIS A 62 22.69 2.77 -17.70
CA HIS A 62 21.56 3.03 -18.61
C HIS A 62 21.19 4.51 -18.71
N ARG A 63 21.89 5.40 -17.97
CA ARG A 63 21.61 6.84 -17.94
C ARG A 63 20.15 7.13 -17.59
N ILE A 64 19.69 6.58 -16.47
CA ILE A 64 18.32 6.78 -15.99
C ILE A 64 18.13 8.25 -15.60
N ASP A 65 17.10 8.88 -16.14
CA ASP A 65 16.77 10.28 -15.87
C ASP A 65 15.99 10.46 -14.56
N TYR A 66 15.18 9.47 -14.18
CA TYR A 66 14.34 9.52 -12.97
C TYR A 66 13.98 8.12 -12.50
N ALA A 67 13.97 7.92 -11.18
CA ALA A 67 13.63 6.64 -10.57
C ALA A 67 12.41 6.75 -9.64
N VAL A 68 11.68 5.64 -9.50
CA VAL A 68 10.57 5.47 -8.55
C VAL A 68 10.86 4.27 -7.69
N VAL A 69 11.00 4.46 -6.39
CA VAL A 69 11.15 3.37 -5.42
C VAL A 69 9.78 3.08 -4.83
N ALA A 70 9.16 1.99 -5.27
CA ALA A 70 7.76 1.73 -4.93
C ALA A 70 7.56 0.90 -3.65
N PRO A 71 8.36 -0.15 -3.33
CA PRO A 71 8.14 -0.96 -2.13
C PRO A 71 8.79 -0.38 -0.86
N ASP A 72 8.30 -0.81 0.28
CA ASP A 72 8.76 -0.42 1.62
C ASP A 72 10.19 -0.84 1.95
N ASP A 73 10.56 -2.10 1.70
CA ASP A 73 11.89 -2.65 2.01
C ASP A 73 13.04 -1.79 1.42
N PRO A 74 13.11 -1.51 0.09
CA PRO A 74 14.19 -0.68 -0.45
C PRO A 74 14.16 0.76 0.06
N LEU A 75 12.99 1.32 0.37
CA LEU A 75 12.88 2.63 1.00
C LEU A 75 13.52 2.64 2.39
N ALA A 76 13.20 1.66 3.22
CA ALA A 76 13.77 1.50 4.56
C ALA A 76 15.27 1.19 4.53
N LEU A 77 15.77 0.56 3.47
CA LEU A 77 17.18 0.27 3.27
C LEU A 77 17.97 1.45 2.72
N GLY A 78 17.33 2.51 2.20
CA GLY A 78 18.00 3.73 1.72
C GLY A 78 18.24 3.75 0.21
N ALA A 79 17.41 3.10 -0.60
CA ALA A 79 17.53 3.13 -2.06
C ALA A 79 17.43 4.54 -2.64
N VAL A 80 16.54 5.39 -2.10
CA VAL A 80 16.39 6.79 -2.53
C VAL A 80 17.66 7.57 -2.23
N ASP A 81 18.25 7.39 -1.04
CA ASP A 81 19.51 8.04 -0.66
C ASP A 81 20.64 7.68 -1.64
N ALA A 82 20.81 6.38 -1.90
CA ALA A 82 21.88 5.88 -2.78
C ALA A 82 21.72 6.34 -4.23
N LEU A 83 20.51 6.32 -4.78
CA LEU A 83 20.24 6.80 -6.13
C LEU A 83 20.44 8.30 -6.25
N THR A 84 19.98 9.08 -5.27
CA THR A 84 20.14 10.54 -5.23
C THR A 84 21.62 10.92 -5.14
N GLU A 85 22.41 10.25 -4.30
CA GLU A 85 23.85 10.43 -4.19
C GLU A 85 24.56 10.09 -5.52
N ALA A 86 24.05 9.13 -6.26
CA ALA A 86 24.53 8.79 -7.59
C ALA A 86 24.10 9.76 -8.69
N GLY A 87 23.34 10.81 -8.36
CA GLY A 87 22.86 11.84 -9.30
C GLY A 87 21.58 11.49 -10.03
N VAL A 88 20.82 10.47 -9.57
CA VAL A 88 19.53 10.07 -10.14
C VAL A 88 18.40 10.62 -9.27
N PRO A 89 17.61 11.61 -9.75
CA PRO A 89 16.43 12.07 -9.03
C PRO A 89 15.45 10.92 -8.80
N CYS A 90 14.85 10.86 -7.61
CA CYS A 90 14.11 9.68 -7.20
C CYS A 90 12.84 10.05 -6.44
N PHE A 91 11.71 9.43 -6.80
CA PHE A 91 10.46 9.51 -6.04
C PHE A 91 10.46 8.48 -4.91
N GLY A 92 10.24 8.97 -3.71
CA GLY A 92 10.17 8.20 -2.48
C GLY A 92 10.86 8.93 -1.33
N PRO A 93 10.52 8.58 -0.08
CA PRO A 93 11.20 9.13 1.09
C PRO A 93 12.63 8.60 1.19
N ASP A 94 13.51 9.40 1.79
CA ASP A 94 14.82 8.93 2.20
C ASP A 94 14.69 7.92 3.37
N LYS A 95 15.79 7.25 3.70
CA LYS A 95 15.82 6.26 4.80
C LYS A 95 15.36 6.84 6.13
N LYS A 96 15.69 8.11 6.40
CA LYS A 96 15.32 8.77 7.65
C LYS A 96 13.81 8.99 7.75
N ALA A 97 13.15 9.35 6.65
CA ALA A 97 11.72 9.56 6.60
C ALA A 97 10.93 8.23 6.50
N ALA A 98 11.48 7.21 5.83
CA ALA A 98 10.87 5.89 5.70
C ALA A 98 10.66 5.18 7.06
N VAL A 99 11.31 5.63 8.12
CA VAL A 99 11.11 5.11 9.49
C VAL A 99 9.66 5.19 9.95
N ILE A 100 8.86 6.09 9.39
CA ILE A 100 7.44 6.24 9.75
C ILE A 100 6.61 4.96 9.48
N GLU A 101 7.04 4.13 8.52
CA GLU A 101 6.50 2.78 8.30
C GLU A 101 7.41 1.70 8.90
N ALA A 102 8.73 1.88 8.79
CA ALA A 102 9.70 0.88 9.23
C ALA A 102 9.70 0.65 10.75
N SER A 103 9.19 1.58 11.55
CA SER A 103 9.01 1.45 13.00
C SER A 103 7.64 1.98 13.43
N LYS A 104 6.77 1.07 13.85
CA LYS A 104 5.46 1.42 14.44
C LYS A 104 5.62 2.15 15.76
N ALA A 105 6.64 1.80 16.54
CA ALA A 105 6.97 2.52 17.77
C ALA A 105 7.32 3.98 17.49
N PHE A 106 8.18 4.24 16.48
CA PHE A 106 8.49 5.62 16.07
C PHE A 106 7.23 6.39 15.69
N SER A 107 6.37 5.82 14.83
CA SER A 107 5.16 6.51 14.39
C SER A 107 4.18 6.77 15.54
N LYS A 108 4.06 5.85 16.50
CA LYS A 108 3.24 6.03 17.69
C LYS A 108 3.78 7.13 18.60
N ASP A 109 5.08 7.13 18.87
CA ASP A 109 5.72 8.17 19.67
C ASP A 109 5.63 9.55 19.00
N LEU A 110 5.78 9.61 17.66
CA LEU A 110 5.57 10.81 16.87
C LEU A 110 4.15 11.36 17.07
N MET A 111 3.13 10.50 16.87
CA MET A 111 1.73 10.90 17.00
C MET A 111 1.42 11.37 18.41
N LYS A 112 1.91 10.67 19.44
CA LYS A 112 1.75 11.07 20.85
C LYS A 112 2.40 12.43 21.14
N LYS A 113 3.63 12.63 20.66
CA LYS A 113 4.40 13.87 20.88
C LYS A 113 3.73 15.09 20.25
N TYR A 114 3.16 14.93 19.09
CA TYR A 114 2.57 16.03 18.31
C TYR A 114 1.04 16.08 18.35
N GLY A 115 0.41 15.28 19.21
CA GLY A 115 -1.04 15.31 19.43
C GLY A 115 -1.86 14.82 18.23
N ILE A 116 -1.30 13.96 17.37
CA ILE A 116 -2.00 13.38 16.23
C ILE A 116 -2.91 12.25 16.71
N PRO A 117 -4.22 12.25 16.36
CA PRO A 117 -5.14 11.24 16.85
C PRO A 117 -4.77 9.81 16.41
N THR A 118 -4.62 8.91 17.36
CA THR A 118 -4.37 7.48 17.13
C THR A 118 -4.87 6.66 18.33
N ALA A 119 -4.86 5.33 18.22
CA ALA A 119 -5.17 4.42 19.32
C ALA A 119 -4.23 4.63 20.51
N LYS A 120 -4.73 4.48 21.72
CA LYS A 120 -3.89 4.36 22.92
C LYS A 120 -2.99 3.15 22.77
N TYR A 121 -1.75 3.27 23.21
CA TYR A 121 -0.75 2.21 23.02
C TYR A 121 0.29 2.17 24.12
N GLU A 122 0.93 1.02 24.25
CA GLU A 122 2.15 0.84 25.03
C GLU A 122 3.14 -0.04 24.28
N LEU A 123 4.43 0.12 24.60
CA LEU A 123 5.54 -0.57 23.93
C LEU A 123 6.19 -1.57 24.90
N PHE A 124 6.47 -2.77 24.42
CA PHE A 124 7.07 -3.84 25.22
C PHE A 124 8.20 -4.55 24.44
N THR A 125 9.27 -4.87 25.19
CA THR A 125 10.35 -5.76 24.77
C THR A 125 10.40 -7.02 25.62
N ASP A 126 9.63 -7.05 26.71
CA ASP A 126 9.50 -8.16 27.63
C ASP A 126 8.10 -8.78 27.53
N ALA A 127 8.03 -10.09 27.32
CA ALA A 127 6.77 -10.78 27.09
C ALA A 127 5.90 -10.86 28.33
N ASP A 128 6.49 -10.99 29.53
CA ASP A 128 5.72 -11.09 30.77
C ASP A 128 5.11 -9.75 31.14
N ALA A 129 5.84 -8.65 30.97
CA ALA A 129 5.32 -7.28 31.17
C ALA A 129 4.18 -6.99 30.17
N ALA A 130 4.34 -7.38 28.91
CA ALA A 130 3.30 -7.24 27.88
C ALA A 130 2.03 -8.05 28.24
N CYS A 131 2.20 -9.29 28.68
CA CYS A 131 1.09 -10.14 29.10
C CYS A 131 0.35 -9.56 30.32
N ALA A 132 1.06 -9.02 31.32
CA ALA A 132 0.45 -8.39 32.48
C ALA A 132 -0.35 -7.12 32.07
N TYR A 133 0.15 -6.34 31.11
CA TYR A 133 -0.58 -5.20 30.57
C TYR A 133 -1.87 -5.63 29.85
N ILE A 134 -1.81 -6.70 29.02
CA ILE A 134 -2.99 -7.26 28.35
C ILE A 134 -4.04 -7.74 29.34
N GLU A 135 -3.63 -8.42 30.42
CA GLU A 135 -4.55 -8.85 31.49
C GLU A 135 -5.26 -7.68 32.16
N ALA A 136 -4.55 -6.56 32.35
CA ALA A 136 -5.12 -5.35 32.94
C ALA A 136 -6.06 -4.59 31.99
N GLN A 137 -5.78 -4.60 30.68
CA GLN A 137 -6.61 -3.89 29.67
C GLN A 137 -7.81 -4.73 29.23
N GLY A 138 -7.68 -6.06 29.18
CA GLY A 138 -8.69 -6.96 28.63
C GLY A 138 -8.62 -7.07 27.09
N ALA A 139 -9.68 -7.65 26.52
CA ALA A 139 -9.84 -7.82 25.08
C ALA A 139 -11.24 -7.30 24.64
N PRO A 140 -11.45 -6.92 23.34
CA PRO A 140 -10.47 -7.05 22.25
C PRO A 140 -9.31 -6.05 22.36
N ILE A 141 -8.15 -6.45 21.82
CA ILE A 141 -6.92 -5.66 21.87
C ILE A 141 -6.05 -5.98 20.64
N VAL A 142 -5.18 -5.05 20.23
CA VAL A 142 -4.35 -5.24 19.04
C VAL A 142 -2.88 -5.37 19.43
N VAL A 143 -2.22 -6.42 18.92
CA VAL A 143 -0.79 -6.68 19.10
C VAL A 143 -0.09 -6.54 17.76
N LYS A 144 0.92 -5.68 17.67
CA LYS A 144 1.67 -5.41 16.44
C LYS A 144 3.17 -5.62 16.65
N ALA A 145 3.83 -6.33 15.75
CA ALA A 145 5.28 -6.32 15.64
C ALA A 145 5.75 -4.92 15.18
N ASP A 146 6.83 -4.39 15.77
CA ASP A 146 7.27 -3.01 15.53
C ASP A 146 7.74 -2.76 14.09
N GLY A 147 8.51 -3.69 13.50
CA GLY A 147 9.12 -3.51 12.18
C GLY A 147 8.23 -3.90 11.00
N LEU A 148 8.83 -3.87 9.80
CA LEU A 148 8.21 -4.37 8.59
C LEU A 148 7.91 -5.87 8.70
N ALA A 149 6.67 -6.27 8.48
CA ALA A 149 6.21 -7.66 8.60
C ALA A 149 5.21 -8.04 7.49
N LEU A 150 5.24 -7.35 6.35
CA LEU A 150 4.40 -7.60 5.17
C LEU A 150 2.89 -7.72 5.49
N GLY A 151 2.40 -6.88 6.41
CA GLY A 151 1.00 -6.90 6.85
C GLY A 151 0.63 -8.09 7.78
N LYS A 152 1.55 -9.01 8.04
CA LYS A 152 1.30 -10.21 8.86
C LYS A 152 1.61 -10.03 10.35
N GLY A 153 2.32 -8.96 10.71
CA GLY A 153 2.72 -8.64 12.08
C GLY A 153 1.65 -7.94 12.91
N VAL A 154 0.38 -8.01 12.53
CA VAL A 154 -0.74 -7.40 13.25
C VAL A 154 -1.77 -8.48 13.60
N ILE A 155 -2.08 -8.58 14.88
CA ILE A 155 -3.08 -9.53 15.40
C ILE A 155 -4.12 -8.75 16.17
N VAL A 156 -5.37 -8.80 15.71
CA VAL A 156 -6.54 -8.30 16.44
C VAL A 156 -7.07 -9.43 17.31
N ALA A 157 -6.66 -9.43 18.55
CA ALA A 157 -6.99 -10.50 19.50
C ALA A 157 -8.38 -10.27 20.11
N GLN A 158 -9.25 -11.27 20.02
CA GLN A 158 -10.59 -11.23 20.58
C GLN A 158 -10.62 -11.66 22.05
N THR A 159 -9.58 -12.38 22.50
CA THR A 159 -9.42 -12.83 23.89
C THR A 159 -8.04 -12.46 24.43
N VAL A 160 -7.94 -12.42 25.76
CA VAL A 160 -6.67 -12.16 26.46
C VAL A 160 -5.65 -13.26 26.14
N GLU A 161 -6.09 -14.51 26.05
CA GLU A 161 -5.25 -15.66 25.75
C GLU A 161 -4.65 -15.58 24.35
N GLU A 162 -5.46 -15.17 23.35
CA GLU A 162 -5.01 -14.94 21.99
C GLU A 162 -3.97 -13.82 21.92
N ALA A 163 -4.19 -12.71 22.63
CA ALA A 163 -3.26 -11.60 22.70
C ALA A 163 -1.92 -12.00 23.35
N LYS A 164 -1.97 -12.74 24.45
CA LYS A 164 -0.77 -13.25 25.15
C LYS A 164 0.01 -14.23 24.27
N ALA A 165 -0.68 -15.14 23.56
CA ALA A 165 -0.04 -16.04 22.60
C ALA A 165 0.66 -15.28 21.46
N ALA A 166 0.02 -14.20 20.93
CA ALA A 166 0.61 -13.35 19.91
C ALA A 166 1.90 -12.66 20.41
N VAL A 167 1.89 -12.10 21.62
CA VAL A 167 3.08 -11.47 22.22
C VAL A 167 4.23 -12.47 22.35
N ARG A 168 3.96 -13.66 22.91
CA ARG A 168 5.00 -14.68 23.09
C ARG A 168 5.56 -15.17 21.76
N SER A 169 4.71 -15.40 20.77
CA SER A 169 5.15 -15.75 19.41
C SER A 169 6.04 -14.68 18.79
N MET A 170 5.73 -13.41 18.97
CA MET A 170 6.52 -12.31 18.41
C MET A 170 7.86 -12.13 19.12
N ILE A 171 7.86 -12.06 20.46
CA ILE A 171 9.04 -11.75 21.27
C ILE A 171 9.91 -12.97 21.53
N GLU A 172 9.32 -14.06 22.01
CA GLU A 172 10.05 -15.26 22.45
C GLU A 172 10.39 -16.17 21.28
N ASP A 173 9.40 -16.51 20.43
CA ASP A 173 9.62 -17.40 19.28
C ASP A 173 10.24 -16.68 18.08
N LYS A 174 10.36 -15.35 18.13
CA LYS A 174 10.91 -14.50 17.06
C LYS A 174 10.26 -14.72 15.69
N ALA A 175 8.93 -14.94 15.69
CA ALA A 175 8.15 -15.25 14.48
C ALA A 175 8.37 -14.21 13.34
N PHE A 176 8.74 -12.97 13.69
CA PHE A 176 9.06 -11.89 12.73
C PHE A 176 10.53 -11.42 12.85
N GLY A 177 11.43 -12.25 13.37
CA GLY A 177 12.84 -11.89 13.52
C GLY A 177 13.03 -10.62 14.34
N GLN A 178 13.87 -9.71 13.87
CA GLN A 178 14.14 -8.42 14.56
C GLN A 178 12.91 -7.51 14.62
N SER A 179 11.99 -7.61 13.66
CA SER A 179 10.73 -6.83 13.66
C SER A 179 9.82 -7.17 14.83
N GLY A 180 9.90 -8.39 15.36
CA GLY A 180 9.14 -8.84 16.53
C GLY A 180 9.84 -8.66 17.87
N ALA A 181 11.09 -8.16 17.90
CA ALA A 181 11.83 -7.95 19.15
C ALA A 181 11.19 -6.89 20.08
N ARG A 182 10.34 -6.04 19.54
CA ARG A 182 9.49 -5.09 20.24
C ARG A 182 8.07 -5.18 19.70
N VAL A 183 7.09 -5.12 20.58
CA VAL A 183 5.67 -5.11 20.22
C VAL A 183 5.00 -3.82 20.64
N VAL A 184 4.04 -3.39 19.84
CA VAL A 184 3.12 -2.30 20.13
C VAL A 184 1.77 -2.94 20.48
N ILE A 185 1.26 -2.66 21.66
CA ILE A 185 -0.06 -3.10 22.09
C ILE A 185 -0.99 -1.89 22.07
N GLU A 186 -2.08 -1.99 21.30
CA GLU A 186 -3.01 -0.89 21.06
C GLU A 186 -4.43 -1.24 21.52
N GLU A 187 -5.17 -0.22 21.96
CA GLU A 187 -6.63 -0.37 22.13
C GLU A 187 -7.27 -0.75 20.79
N PHE A 188 -8.29 -1.58 20.86
CA PHE A 188 -9.10 -1.91 19.68
C PHE A 188 -9.97 -0.70 19.33
N MET A 189 -9.87 -0.22 18.09
CA MET A 189 -10.71 0.85 17.55
C MET A 189 -11.83 0.27 16.71
N GLU A 190 -13.01 0.86 16.79
CA GLU A 190 -14.19 0.49 15.99
C GLU A 190 -14.57 1.62 15.04
N GLY A 191 -14.93 1.24 13.81
CA GLY A 191 -15.40 2.14 12.77
C GLY A 191 -15.04 1.66 11.37
N PRO A 192 -15.50 2.36 10.33
CA PRO A 192 -15.04 2.11 8.97
C PRO A 192 -13.57 2.45 8.80
N GLU A 193 -12.82 1.58 8.13
CA GLU A 193 -11.46 1.87 7.70
C GLU A 193 -11.46 2.68 6.39
N VAL A 194 -10.50 3.60 6.29
CA VAL A 194 -10.28 4.43 5.11
C VAL A 194 -8.80 4.50 4.82
N SER A 195 -8.43 4.32 3.56
CA SER A 195 -7.08 4.56 3.07
C SER A 195 -7.03 5.87 2.31
N VAL A 196 -6.13 6.78 2.69
CA VAL A 196 -5.87 8.02 1.97
C VAL A 196 -4.39 8.09 1.64
N LEU A 197 -4.06 7.91 0.37
CA LEU A 197 -2.72 8.14 -0.15
C LEU A 197 -2.55 9.64 -0.39
N SER A 198 -1.37 10.18 -0.16
CA SER A 198 -1.11 11.60 -0.35
C SER A 198 0.25 11.82 -0.99
N PHE A 199 0.33 12.70 -2.00
CA PHE A 199 1.61 13.26 -2.42
C PHE A 199 2.06 14.29 -1.39
N THR A 200 3.34 14.27 -1.03
CA THR A 200 3.91 15.31 -0.19
C THR A 200 5.39 15.55 -0.51
N ASP A 201 5.77 16.82 -0.52
CA ASP A 201 7.15 17.27 -0.74
C ASP A 201 7.86 17.69 0.55
N GLY A 202 7.27 17.36 1.71
CA GLY A 202 7.76 17.72 3.03
C GLY A 202 7.14 19.00 3.61
N GLU A 203 6.38 19.74 2.83
CA GLU A 203 5.66 20.95 3.24
C GLU A 203 4.19 20.94 2.78
N THR A 204 3.97 20.60 1.53
CA THR A 204 2.65 20.48 0.92
C THR A 204 2.15 19.05 1.03
N VAL A 205 0.86 18.88 1.33
CA VAL A 205 0.16 17.59 1.30
C VAL A 205 -0.99 17.69 0.31
N VAL A 206 -1.00 16.78 -0.65
CA VAL A 206 -2.08 16.66 -1.64
C VAL A 206 -2.70 15.27 -1.53
N PRO A 207 -3.82 15.12 -0.80
CA PRO A 207 -4.52 13.84 -0.69
C PRO A 207 -5.07 13.39 -2.04
N MET A 208 -4.94 12.10 -2.30
CA MET A 208 -5.57 11.43 -3.44
C MET A 208 -7.00 11.03 -3.08
N VAL A 209 -7.75 10.51 -4.04
CA VAL A 209 -9.07 9.92 -3.82
C VAL A 209 -8.98 8.85 -2.74
N SER A 210 -9.89 8.91 -1.76
CA SER A 210 -9.96 7.92 -0.70
C SER A 210 -10.32 6.54 -1.22
N SER A 211 -9.84 5.48 -0.56
CA SER A 211 -10.15 4.11 -0.94
C SER A 211 -10.55 3.25 0.26
N MET A 212 -11.14 2.09 -0.03
CA MET A 212 -11.50 1.07 0.95
C MET A 212 -10.90 -0.25 0.51
N ASP A 213 -9.89 -0.73 1.24
CA ASP A 213 -9.28 -2.03 1.05
C ASP A 213 -10.07 -3.14 1.79
N HIS A 214 -9.98 -4.36 1.29
CA HIS A 214 -10.58 -5.56 1.87
C HIS A 214 -9.46 -6.51 2.30
N LYS A 215 -9.02 -6.39 3.55
CA LYS A 215 -7.80 -7.05 4.06
C LYS A 215 -7.97 -8.54 4.33
N CYS A 216 -9.16 -8.99 4.73
CA CYS A 216 -9.39 -10.40 5.04
C CYS A 216 -9.45 -11.27 3.78
N ALA A 217 -8.94 -12.49 3.89
CA ALA A 217 -8.85 -13.42 2.76
C ALA A 217 -10.21 -13.88 2.22
N LEU A 218 -11.22 -13.99 3.08
CA LEU A 218 -12.51 -14.60 2.75
C LEU A 218 -13.65 -13.58 2.81
N ASP A 219 -14.75 -13.90 2.14
CA ASP A 219 -15.99 -13.12 2.15
C ASP A 219 -16.49 -12.86 3.57
N GLY A 220 -17.12 -11.71 3.76
CA GLY A 220 -17.65 -11.27 5.06
C GLY A 220 -16.54 -10.87 6.04
N ASP A 221 -15.36 -10.49 5.54
CA ASP A 221 -14.17 -10.14 6.32
C ASP A 221 -13.73 -11.24 7.29
N LYS A 222 -13.77 -12.47 6.80
CA LYS A 222 -13.35 -13.66 7.52
C LYS A 222 -11.96 -14.14 7.07
N GLY A 223 -11.38 -15.01 7.89
CA GLY A 223 -10.05 -15.56 7.61
C GLY A 223 -8.90 -14.62 7.97
N PRO A 224 -7.67 -15.00 7.62
CA PRO A 224 -6.49 -14.23 7.97
C PRO A 224 -6.40 -12.92 7.18
N ASN A 225 -5.70 -11.95 7.75
CA ASN A 225 -5.32 -10.72 7.04
C ASN A 225 -4.36 -11.04 5.89
N THR A 226 -4.48 -10.26 4.83
CA THR A 226 -3.68 -10.35 3.60
C THR A 226 -3.08 -8.98 3.26
N GLY A 227 -2.41 -8.88 2.12
CA GLY A 227 -2.03 -7.59 1.55
C GLY A 227 -3.18 -6.78 0.95
N GLY A 228 -4.40 -7.33 0.90
CA GLY A 228 -5.60 -6.78 0.29
C GLY A 228 -6.14 -7.69 -0.81
N MET A 229 -7.45 -7.98 -0.75
CA MET A 229 -8.14 -8.87 -1.69
C MET A 229 -8.97 -8.09 -2.73
N GLY A 230 -8.94 -6.79 -2.64
CA GLY A 230 -9.64 -5.87 -3.53
C GLY A 230 -9.89 -4.53 -2.86
N THR A 231 -10.14 -3.52 -3.66
CA THR A 231 -10.32 -2.15 -3.16
C THR A 231 -11.28 -1.38 -4.06
N ILE A 232 -11.89 -0.36 -3.49
CA ILE A 232 -12.74 0.59 -4.22
C ILE A 232 -12.31 2.03 -3.93
N ALA A 233 -12.60 2.93 -4.84
CA ALA A 233 -12.44 4.37 -4.70
C ALA A 233 -13.57 5.11 -5.44
N PRO A 234 -14.10 6.23 -4.89
CA PRO A 234 -13.86 6.75 -3.55
C PRO A 234 -14.51 5.92 -2.44
N ASN A 235 -14.01 6.05 -1.20
CA ASN A 235 -14.65 5.46 -0.03
C ASN A 235 -15.86 6.32 0.38
N PRO A 236 -17.09 5.81 0.32
CA PRO A 236 -18.30 6.62 0.62
C PRO A 236 -18.40 7.04 2.08
N CYS A 237 -17.65 6.40 3.00
CA CYS A 237 -17.59 6.81 4.39
C CYS A 237 -16.73 8.06 4.61
N TYR A 238 -15.86 8.42 3.66
CA TYR A 238 -14.94 9.55 3.75
C TYR A 238 -15.55 10.80 3.14
N THR A 239 -16.34 11.54 3.95
CA THR A 239 -17.02 12.76 3.53
C THR A 239 -16.06 13.95 3.46
N GLU A 240 -16.46 15.03 2.78
CA GLU A 240 -15.70 16.28 2.71
C GLU A 240 -15.37 16.83 4.10
N LYS A 241 -16.33 16.84 5.03
CA LYS A 241 -16.11 17.25 6.41
C LYS A 241 -15.06 16.39 7.14
N ILE A 242 -15.05 15.09 6.90
CA ILE A 242 -14.03 14.19 7.46
C ILE A 242 -12.67 14.47 6.82
N ALA A 243 -12.64 14.74 5.51
CA ALA A 243 -11.41 15.08 4.79
C ALA A 243 -10.78 16.38 5.32
N GLU A 244 -11.59 17.43 5.57
CA GLU A 244 -11.15 18.67 6.21
C GLU A 244 -10.57 18.41 7.60
N THR A 245 -11.28 17.63 8.43
CA THR A 245 -10.81 17.24 9.77
C THR A 245 -9.48 16.49 9.69
N CYS A 246 -9.36 15.52 8.77
CA CYS A 246 -8.11 14.77 8.57
C CYS A 246 -6.96 15.68 8.13
N MET A 247 -7.21 16.62 7.23
CA MET A 247 -6.20 17.58 6.80
C MET A 247 -5.67 18.40 7.97
N GLU A 248 -6.56 18.96 8.79
CA GLU A 248 -6.21 19.84 9.92
C GLU A 248 -5.57 19.10 11.08
N THR A 249 -6.08 17.90 11.43
CA THR A 249 -5.70 17.20 12.67
C THR A 249 -4.70 16.06 12.46
N ILE A 250 -4.56 15.56 11.22
CA ILE A 250 -3.72 14.39 10.92
C ILE A 250 -2.67 14.72 9.85
N PHE A 251 -3.06 15.11 8.63
CA PHE A 251 -2.14 15.15 7.51
C PHE A 251 -1.10 16.25 7.65
N LEU A 252 -1.51 17.50 7.79
CA LEU A 252 -0.58 18.60 8.00
C LEU A 252 0.23 18.45 9.30
N PRO A 253 -0.36 18.07 10.45
CA PRO A 253 0.40 17.82 11.67
C PRO A 253 1.47 16.72 11.48
N THR A 254 1.16 15.64 10.75
CA THR A 254 2.14 14.56 10.48
C THR A 254 3.35 15.08 9.70
N ILE A 255 3.14 15.82 8.61
CA ILE A 255 4.24 16.34 7.78
C ILE A 255 5.09 17.35 8.56
N ARG A 256 4.44 18.23 9.34
CA ARG A 256 5.13 19.19 10.20
C ARG A 256 5.94 18.49 11.29
N ALA A 257 5.38 17.44 11.90
CA ALA A 257 6.08 16.63 12.90
C ALA A 257 7.33 15.95 12.30
N MET A 258 7.20 15.31 11.13
CA MET A 258 8.33 14.69 10.45
C MET A 258 9.43 15.71 10.12
N LYS A 259 9.08 16.90 9.65
CA LYS A 259 10.01 17.99 9.41
C LYS A 259 10.69 18.46 10.72
N ALA A 260 9.94 18.60 11.81
CA ALA A 260 10.46 19.01 13.12
C ALA A 260 11.43 17.98 13.71
N GLU A 261 11.23 16.69 13.43
CA GLU A 261 12.17 15.61 13.79
C GLU A 261 13.41 15.53 12.88
N GLY A 262 13.58 16.44 11.92
CA GLY A 262 14.69 16.42 10.96
C GLY A 262 14.57 15.30 9.92
N ARG A 263 13.34 14.86 9.63
CA ARG A 263 12.99 13.76 8.72
C ARG A 263 11.89 14.18 7.73
N PRO A 264 12.08 15.29 6.96
CA PRO A 264 11.06 15.75 6.05
C PRO A 264 10.67 14.63 5.07
N PHE A 265 9.38 14.36 4.94
CA PHE A 265 8.89 13.26 4.12
C PHE A 265 8.56 13.75 2.70
N LYS A 266 9.19 13.17 1.69
CA LYS A 266 8.89 13.40 0.27
C LYS A 266 8.50 12.10 -0.39
N GLY A 267 7.39 12.08 -1.11
CA GLY A 267 6.89 10.89 -1.78
C GLY A 267 5.40 10.68 -1.62
N CYS A 268 4.99 9.43 -1.61
CA CYS A 268 3.63 9.04 -1.28
C CYS A 268 3.56 8.61 0.19
N LEU A 269 2.82 9.35 1.01
CA LEU A 269 2.49 8.95 2.37
C LEU A 269 1.06 8.42 2.41
N TYR A 270 0.93 7.18 2.80
CA TYR A 270 -0.35 6.51 2.98
C TYR A 270 -0.78 6.64 4.44
N PHE A 271 -1.97 7.17 4.64
CA PHE A 271 -2.66 7.25 5.91
C PHE A 271 -3.73 6.16 6.00
N GLY A 272 -3.51 5.15 6.83
CA GLY A 272 -4.54 4.20 7.23
C GLY A 272 -5.34 4.79 8.38
N LEU A 273 -6.63 5.00 8.18
CA LEU A 273 -7.51 5.69 9.12
C LEU A 273 -8.65 4.79 9.59
N MET A 274 -9.07 4.98 10.84
CA MET A 274 -10.31 4.47 11.39
C MET A 274 -11.24 5.64 11.69
N LEU A 275 -12.46 5.62 11.15
CA LEU A 275 -13.48 6.64 11.44
C LEU A 275 -14.23 6.22 12.70
N THR A 276 -13.70 6.59 13.85
CA THR A 276 -14.30 6.26 15.15
C THR A 276 -15.42 7.24 15.52
N LYS A 277 -16.21 6.89 16.53
CA LYS A 277 -17.23 7.80 17.09
C LYS A 277 -16.67 9.14 17.60
N ASP A 278 -15.38 9.15 17.97
CA ASP A 278 -14.68 10.33 18.49
C ASP A 278 -13.93 11.09 17.38
N GLY A 279 -14.13 10.72 16.11
CA GLY A 279 -13.48 11.29 14.94
C GLY A 279 -12.45 10.35 14.29
N PRO A 280 -11.78 10.82 13.22
CA PRO A 280 -10.79 10.02 12.52
C PRO A 280 -9.53 9.84 13.37
N LYS A 281 -8.99 8.61 13.37
CA LYS A 281 -7.74 8.26 14.06
C LYS A 281 -6.83 7.49 13.11
N VAL A 282 -5.52 7.70 13.23
CA VAL A 282 -4.52 6.95 12.45
C VAL A 282 -4.39 5.53 13.00
N VAL A 283 -4.56 4.55 12.13
CA VAL A 283 -4.27 3.13 12.38
C VAL A 283 -2.80 2.84 12.14
N GLU A 284 -2.30 3.31 10.99
CA GLU A 284 -0.91 3.13 10.56
C GLU A 284 -0.54 4.13 9.46
N TYR A 285 0.76 4.31 9.26
CA TYR A 285 1.33 4.96 8.10
C TYR A 285 2.03 3.93 7.22
N ASN A 286 2.00 4.16 5.90
CA ASN A 286 2.92 3.51 4.99
C ASN A 286 3.67 4.57 4.17
N CYS A 287 4.97 4.37 3.98
CA CYS A 287 5.86 5.35 3.35
C CYS A 287 5.89 5.26 1.81
N ARG A 288 4.87 4.68 1.22
CA ARG A 288 4.78 4.32 -0.19
C ARG A 288 3.33 4.20 -0.65
N PHE A 289 3.14 4.07 -1.96
CA PHE A 289 1.85 3.69 -2.52
C PHE A 289 1.33 2.35 -1.96
N GLY A 290 0.01 2.24 -1.79
CA GLY A 290 -0.65 1.00 -1.36
C GLY A 290 -0.76 -0.04 -2.49
N ASP A 291 -0.99 -1.27 -2.13
CA ASP A 291 -1.28 -2.38 -3.05
C ASP A 291 -2.39 -3.27 -2.42
N PRO A 292 -3.65 -3.21 -2.85
CA PRO A 292 -4.11 -2.82 -4.20
C PRO A 292 -4.68 -1.38 -4.36
N GLU A 293 -4.51 -0.46 -3.42
CA GLU A 293 -5.12 0.89 -3.51
C GLU A 293 -4.65 1.66 -4.74
N THR A 294 -3.38 1.53 -5.12
CA THR A 294 -2.81 2.19 -6.31
C THR A 294 -3.58 1.83 -7.57
N GLN A 295 -4.07 0.60 -7.67
CA GLN A 295 -4.81 0.08 -8.82
C GLN A 295 -6.20 0.71 -9.01
N VAL A 296 -6.72 1.43 -8.02
CA VAL A 296 -7.98 2.20 -8.15
C VAL A 296 -7.75 3.70 -8.11
N VAL A 297 -6.71 4.17 -7.43
CA VAL A 297 -6.46 5.61 -7.26
C VAL A 297 -5.79 6.21 -8.51
N LEU A 298 -4.77 5.55 -9.08
CA LEU A 298 -4.07 6.06 -10.26
C LEU A 298 -4.93 6.09 -11.54
N PRO A 299 -5.83 5.14 -11.82
CA PRO A 299 -6.76 5.27 -12.94
C PRO A 299 -7.68 6.50 -12.86
N LEU A 300 -7.95 7.00 -11.65
CA LEU A 300 -8.74 8.21 -11.42
C LEU A 300 -7.93 9.50 -11.50
N LEU A 301 -6.60 9.43 -11.47
CA LEU A 301 -5.72 10.59 -11.58
C LEU A 301 -5.77 11.16 -13.01
N LYS A 302 -6.20 12.43 -13.16
CA LYS A 302 -6.20 13.18 -14.44
C LYS A 302 -4.89 13.86 -14.72
N SER A 303 -4.21 14.33 -13.67
CA SER A 303 -2.91 15.00 -13.80
C SER A 303 -1.84 14.00 -14.22
N ASP A 304 -0.81 14.49 -14.90
CA ASP A 304 0.34 13.69 -15.30
C ASP A 304 1.14 13.22 -14.08
N LEU A 305 1.23 11.91 -13.91
CA LEU A 305 1.88 11.31 -12.73
C LEU A 305 3.36 11.66 -12.64
N LEU A 306 4.09 11.66 -13.77
CA LEU A 306 5.52 11.98 -13.77
C LEU A 306 5.76 13.43 -13.33
N THR A 307 4.97 14.38 -13.83
CA THR A 307 5.02 15.78 -13.43
C THR A 307 4.78 15.96 -11.93
N VAL A 308 3.77 15.29 -11.37
CA VAL A 308 3.48 15.32 -9.93
C VAL A 308 4.61 14.71 -9.11
N MET A 309 5.17 13.57 -9.55
CA MET A 309 6.30 12.94 -8.88
C MET A 309 7.56 13.81 -8.89
N GLN A 310 7.87 14.44 -10.02
CA GLN A 310 9.01 15.35 -10.15
C GLN A 310 8.83 16.60 -9.27
N ALA A 311 7.62 17.16 -9.20
CA ALA A 311 7.31 18.29 -8.33
C ALA A 311 7.44 17.90 -6.84
N THR A 312 7.05 16.68 -6.48
CA THR A 312 7.24 16.13 -5.14
C THR A 312 8.73 16.06 -4.78
N THR A 313 9.56 15.54 -5.68
CA THR A 313 11.01 15.41 -5.47
C THR A 313 11.70 16.77 -5.37
N SER A 314 11.31 17.74 -6.21
CA SER A 314 11.90 19.08 -6.28
C SER A 314 11.34 20.09 -5.27
N SER A 315 10.38 19.70 -4.41
CA SER A 315 9.71 20.58 -3.45
C SER A 315 8.93 21.74 -4.10
N THR A 316 8.30 21.47 -5.23
CA THR A 316 7.46 22.41 -5.98
C THR A 316 6.02 21.94 -6.14
N LEU A 317 5.59 20.99 -5.30
CA LEU A 317 4.26 20.35 -5.39
C LEU A 317 3.11 21.37 -5.28
N LYS A 318 3.28 22.44 -4.50
CA LYS A 318 2.31 23.54 -4.37
C LYS A 318 2.00 24.26 -5.68
N ASP A 319 2.92 24.20 -6.65
CA ASP A 319 2.83 24.93 -7.93
C ASP A 319 2.23 24.05 -9.04
N VAL A 320 1.91 22.78 -8.74
CA VAL A 320 1.37 21.80 -9.69
C VAL A 320 -0.06 21.42 -9.29
N PRO A 321 -1.05 21.65 -10.17
CA PRO A 321 -2.42 21.19 -9.92
C PRO A 321 -2.47 19.65 -9.98
N VAL A 322 -3.11 19.04 -8.99
CA VAL A 322 -3.34 17.61 -8.95
C VAL A 322 -4.85 17.37 -8.95
N GLU A 323 -5.36 16.82 -10.04
CA GLU A 323 -6.79 16.62 -10.28
C GLU A 323 -7.12 15.14 -10.45
N PHE A 324 -8.28 14.76 -9.92
CA PHE A 324 -8.84 13.41 -10.03
C PHE A 324 -10.18 13.44 -10.76
N SER A 325 -10.54 12.32 -11.40
CA SER A 325 -11.88 12.08 -11.94
C SER A 325 -12.90 12.00 -10.82
N THR A 326 -14.14 12.36 -11.13
CA THR A 326 -15.31 12.14 -10.28
C THR A 326 -15.88 10.72 -10.41
N ASP A 327 -15.32 9.92 -11.30
CA ASP A 327 -15.69 8.51 -11.47
C ASP A 327 -15.32 7.67 -10.24
N SER A 328 -15.81 6.44 -10.25
CA SER A 328 -15.47 5.42 -9.26
C SER A 328 -14.63 4.31 -9.88
N ALA A 329 -13.83 3.64 -9.06
CA ALA A 329 -13.02 2.51 -9.48
C ALA A 329 -13.17 1.34 -8.50
N CYS A 330 -13.08 0.13 -9.04
CA CYS A 330 -13.04 -1.11 -8.27
C CYS A 330 -11.95 -2.03 -8.81
N CYS A 331 -11.13 -2.57 -7.92
CA CYS A 331 -10.12 -3.59 -8.23
C CYS A 331 -10.48 -4.88 -7.49
N VAL A 332 -10.65 -5.97 -8.20
CA VAL A 332 -10.81 -7.32 -7.66
C VAL A 332 -9.49 -8.07 -7.79
N VAL A 333 -8.93 -8.51 -6.67
CA VAL A 333 -7.69 -9.29 -6.66
C VAL A 333 -8.00 -10.76 -6.92
N LEU A 334 -7.36 -11.33 -7.95
CA LEU A 334 -7.37 -12.75 -8.24
C LEU A 334 -6.12 -13.37 -7.62
N ALA A 335 -6.34 -14.28 -6.68
CA ALA A 335 -5.30 -14.90 -5.89
C ALA A 335 -5.21 -16.41 -6.15
N SER A 336 -4.07 -17.01 -5.82
CA SER A 336 -3.91 -18.45 -5.72
C SER A 336 -4.67 -18.98 -4.52
N ASN A 337 -5.51 -19.99 -4.70
CA ASN A 337 -6.27 -20.58 -3.60
C ASN A 337 -5.32 -21.10 -2.51
N GLY A 338 -5.63 -20.76 -1.26
CA GLY A 338 -4.78 -21.01 -0.09
C GLY A 338 -4.02 -19.79 0.41
N TYR A 339 -3.86 -18.73 -0.43
CA TYR A 339 -3.28 -17.46 0.01
C TYR A 339 -4.06 -16.86 1.20
N PRO A 340 -3.43 -16.29 2.24
CA PRO A 340 -1.99 -15.98 2.40
C PRO A 340 -1.14 -17.10 3.00
N LYS A 341 -1.71 -18.28 3.16
CA LYS A 341 -1.01 -19.47 3.65
C LYS A 341 -0.31 -20.21 2.50
N LYS A 342 -0.31 -21.52 2.52
CA LYS A 342 0.29 -22.34 1.48
C LYS A 342 -0.59 -22.39 0.22
N TYR A 343 -0.02 -22.17 -0.92
CA TYR A 343 -0.66 -22.26 -2.23
C TYR A 343 0.29 -22.88 -3.26
N GLU A 344 -0.28 -23.40 -4.35
CA GLU A 344 0.45 -23.87 -5.52
C GLU A 344 0.55 -22.76 -6.57
N SER A 345 1.57 -22.82 -7.40
CA SER A 345 1.82 -21.88 -8.50
C SER A 345 2.33 -22.58 -9.74
N GLY A 346 2.54 -21.85 -10.83
CA GLY A 346 2.99 -22.40 -12.12
C GLY A 346 1.84 -22.74 -13.07
N PHE A 347 0.61 -22.31 -12.76
CA PHE A 347 -0.55 -22.52 -13.62
C PHE A 347 -0.61 -21.47 -14.72
N PRO A 348 -0.91 -21.87 -15.98
CA PRO A 348 -1.14 -20.93 -17.07
C PRO A 348 -2.31 -19.98 -16.75
N ILE A 349 -2.11 -18.69 -17.07
CA ILE A 349 -3.12 -17.64 -16.95
C ILE A 349 -3.64 -17.35 -18.37
N THR A 350 -4.94 -17.40 -18.52
CA THR A 350 -5.63 -17.00 -19.76
C THR A 350 -6.56 -15.83 -19.46
N MET A 351 -6.66 -14.89 -20.38
CA MET A 351 -7.57 -13.74 -20.27
C MET A 351 -7.93 -13.22 -21.66
N SER A 352 -9.09 -12.58 -21.77
CA SER A 352 -9.47 -11.87 -22.99
C SER A 352 -8.60 -10.62 -23.18
N GLU A 353 -8.56 -10.07 -24.39
CA GLU A 353 -7.85 -8.80 -24.66
C GLU A 353 -8.45 -7.64 -23.83
N GLU A 354 -9.76 -7.64 -23.68
CA GLU A 354 -10.46 -6.64 -22.85
C GLU A 354 -10.01 -6.73 -21.39
N ALA A 355 -10.05 -7.92 -20.78
CA ALA A 355 -9.61 -8.13 -19.41
C ALA A 355 -8.12 -7.78 -19.23
N ALA A 356 -7.27 -8.10 -20.20
CA ALA A 356 -5.84 -7.79 -20.17
C ALA A 356 -5.57 -6.28 -20.09
N ALA A 357 -6.34 -5.47 -20.82
CA ALA A 357 -6.24 -4.00 -20.79
C ALA A 357 -6.55 -3.43 -19.38
N HIS A 358 -7.43 -4.10 -18.65
CA HIS A 358 -7.89 -3.71 -17.31
C HIS A 358 -7.16 -4.40 -16.15
N THR A 359 -6.08 -5.13 -16.46
CA THR A 359 -5.36 -5.96 -15.47
C THR A 359 -4.03 -5.34 -15.06
N TYR A 360 -3.76 -5.40 -13.76
CA TYR A 360 -2.45 -5.14 -13.15
C TYR A 360 -1.89 -6.45 -12.61
N VAL A 361 -0.79 -6.91 -13.19
CA VAL A 361 -0.18 -8.19 -12.85
C VAL A 361 0.77 -8.05 -11.68
N ALA A 362 0.69 -8.96 -10.73
CA ALA A 362 1.52 -9.02 -9.54
C ALA A 362 2.33 -10.33 -9.50
N GLY A 363 1.77 -11.39 -8.94
CA GLY A 363 2.44 -12.66 -8.77
C GLY A 363 2.37 -13.56 -10.01
N ALA A 364 2.98 -13.13 -11.12
CA ALA A 364 3.06 -13.91 -12.34
C ALA A 364 4.43 -13.80 -13.01
N LYS A 365 4.82 -14.84 -13.73
CA LYS A 365 6.07 -14.91 -14.51
C LYS A 365 5.82 -15.34 -15.96
N LYS A 366 6.69 -14.92 -16.86
CA LYS A 366 6.70 -15.43 -18.24
C LYS A 366 7.43 -16.78 -18.34
N ASP A 367 6.90 -17.65 -19.19
CA ASP A 367 7.50 -18.89 -19.65
C ASP A 367 7.24 -19.00 -21.16
N GLY A 368 8.20 -18.54 -21.95
CA GLY A 368 7.99 -18.27 -23.37
C GLY A 368 6.89 -17.24 -23.59
N ASP A 369 5.86 -17.57 -24.35
CA ASP A 369 4.71 -16.71 -24.61
C ASP A 369 3.60 -16.85 -23.56
N ARG A 370 3.75 -17.76 -22.59
CA ARG A 370 2.74 -18.00 -21.55
C ARG A 370 3.01 -17.16 -20.33
N LEU A 371 1.94 -16.72 -19.70
CA LEU A 371 1.96 -16.13 -18.37
C LEU A 371 1.55 -17.20 -17.35
N LEU A 372 2.38 -17.43 -16.32
CA LEU A 372 2.15 -18.43 -15.30
C LEU A 372 2.00 -17.77 -13.92
N THR A 373 1.14 -18.33 -13.06
CA THR A 373 1.05 -17.92 -11.66
C THR A 373 2.38 -18.13 -10.94
N ALA A 374 2.81 -17.16 -10.12
CA ALA A 374 4.08 -17.18 -9.38
C ALA A 374 3.98 -16.55 -8.00
N GLY A 375 2.79 -16.22 -7.52
CA GLY A 375 2.58 -15.59 -6.24
C GLY A 375 1.20 -15.83 -5.65
N GLY A 376 0.97 -15.34 -4.43
CA GLY A 376 -0.31 -15.45 -3.75
C GLY A 376 -1.36 -14.56 -4.37
N ARG A 377 -1.13 -13.24 -4.43
CA ARG A 377 -1.92 -12.32 -5.26
C ARG A 377 -1.35 -12.35 -6.66
N VAL A 378 -2.11 -12.87 -7.60
CA VAL A 378 -1.64 -13.11 -8.97
C VAL A 378 -1.79 -11.87 -9.83
N LEU A 379 -2.97 -11.26 -9.80
CA LEU A 379 -3.27 -10.02 -10.51
C LEU A 379 -4.50 -9.32 -9.93
N GLY A 380 -4.68 -8.04 -10.26
CA GLY A 380 -5.86 -7.24 -9.95
C GLY A 380 -6.55 -6.82 -11.23
N VAL A 381 -7.86 -7.02 -11.30
CA VAL A 381 -8.70 -6.56 -12.41
C VAL A 381 -9.44 -5.31 -11.97
N THR A 382 -9.20 -4.20 -12.67
CA THR A 382 -9.74 -2.88 -12.30
C THR A 382 -10.71 -2.36 -13.36
N ALA A 383 -11.86 -1.87 -12.92
CA ALA A 383 -12.78 -1.11 -13.74
C ALA A 383 -13.00 0.30 -13.20
N VAL A 384 -13.18 1.26 -14.09
CA VAL A 384 -13.58 2.64 -13.80
C VAL A 384 -14.94 2.89 -14.45
N ALA A 385 -15.84 3.50 -13.70
CA ALA A 385 -17.20 3.81 -14.19
C ALA A 385 -17.76 5.05 -13.47
N PRO A 386 -18.79 5.71 -14.01
CA PRO A 386 -19.40 6.89 -13.39
C PRO A 386 -19.90 6.67 -11.96
N THR A 387 -20.35 5.44 -11.63
CA THR A 387 -20.83 5.08 -10.30
C THR A 387 -20.05 3.91 -9.71
N LEU A 388 -20.02 3.81 -8.39
CA LEU A 388 -19.37 2.69 -7.70
C LEU A 388 -20.03 1.35 -8.04
N GLU A 389 -21.36 1.32 -8.15
CA GLU A 389 -22.09 0.10 -8.49
C GLU A 389 -21.70 -0.43 -9.88
N GLU A 390 -21.60 0.46 -10.88
CA GLU A 390 -21.16 0.11 -12.22
C GLU A 390 -19.69 -0.35 -12.24
N ALA A 391 -18.80 0.34 -11.51
CA ALA A 391 -17.40 -0.05 -11.42
C ALA A 391 -17.23 -1.44 -10.80
N VAL A 392 -17.97 -1.74 -9.71
CA VAL A 392 -17.95 -3.07 -9.08
C VAL A 392 -18.48 -4.14 -10.04
N LYS A 393 -19.60 -3.89 -10.67
CA LYS A 393 -20.21 -4.85 -11.64
C LYS A 393 -19.25 -5.15 -12.78
N GLU A 394 -18.62 -4.14 -13.33
CA GLU A 394 -17.69 -4.28 -14.47
C GLU A 394 -16.39 -4.98 -14.06
N ALA A 395 -15.82 -4.66 -12.89
CA ALA A 395 -14.64 -5.34 -12.38
C ALA A 395 -14.87 -6.85 -12.21
N TYR A 396 -16.05 -7.25 -11.72
CA TYR A 396 -16.40 -8.68 -11.62
C TYR A 396 -16.66 -9.33 -12.99
N ARG A 397 -17.30 -8.61 -13.92
CA ARG A 397 -17.49 -9.11 -15.30
C ARG A 397 -16.13 -9.44 -15.92
N LEU A 398 -15.21 -8.50 -15.91
CA LEU A 398 -13.87 -8.66 -16.46
C LEU A 398 -13.05 -9.72 -15.70
N SER A 399 -13.21 -9.84 -14.39
CA SER A 399 -12.58 -10.91 -13.58
C SER A 399 -13.04 -12.31 -13.99
N GLY A 400 -14.26 -12.43 -14.50
CA GLY A 400 -14.79 -13.67 -15.07
C GLY A 400 -14.12 -14.09 -16.39
N GLU A 401 -13.46 -13.15 -17.07
CA GLU A 401 -12.73 -13.41 -18.33
C GLU A 401 -11.25 -13.76 -18.13
N VAL A 402 -10.81 -13.84 -16.87
CA VAL A 402 -9.45 -14.27 -16.48
C VAL A 402 -9.55 -15.63 -15.81
N ASP A 403 -8.74 -16.59 -16.23
CA ASP A 403 -8.74 -17.93 -15.63
C ASP A 403 -7.34 -18.50 -15.41
N PHE A 404 -7.22 -19.26 -14.30
CA PHE A 404 -6.10 -20.15 -13.98
C PHE A 404 -6.57 -21.21 -12.96
N ALA A 405 -5.95 -22.38 -12.96
CA ALA A 405 -6.49 -23.60 -12.36
C ALA A 405 -6.91 -23.48 -10.87
N ASN A 406 -6.19 -22.69 -10.06
CA ASN A 406 -6.50 -22.49 -8.64
C ASN A 406 -6.94 -21.05 -8.33
N LYS A 407 -7.62 -20.40 -9.26
CA LYS A 407 -8.12 -19.03 -9.09
C LYS A 407 -9.06 -18.92 -7.90
N TYR A 408 -8.82 -17.91 -7.07
CA TYR A 408 -9.69 -17.49 -5.98
C TYR A 408 -9.83 -15.97 -5.97
N CYS A 409 -11.02 -15.48 -5.73
CA CYS A 409 -11.27 -14.06 -5.40
C CYS A 409 -12.45 -13.97 -4.43
N ARG A 410 -12.52 -12.87 -3.70
CA ARG A 410 -13.70 -12.55 -2.90
C ARG A 410 -14.87 -12.16 -3.82
N SER A 411 -16.09 -12.50 -3.42
CA SER A 411 -17.32 -12.17 -4.13
C SER A 411 -18.01 -10.90 -3.60
N ASP A 412 -17.46 -10.27 -2.56
CA ASP A 412 -18.11 -9.19 -1.82
C ASP A 412 -17.33 -7.87 -1.83
N ILE A 413 -16.34 -7.71 -2.71
CA ILE A 413 -15.60 -6.46 -2.87
C ILE A 413 -16.57 -5.32 -3.23
N GLY A 414 -16.50 -4.23 -2.46
CA GLY A 414 -17.37 -3.07 -2.60
C GLY A 414 -18.76 -3.19 -1.95
N ARG A 415 -19.18 -4.37 -1.49
CA ARG A 415 -20.54 -4.57 -0.90
C ARG A 415 -20.80 -3.66 0.29
N LYS A 416 -19.86 -3.54 1.22
CA LYS A 416 -19.98 -2.65 2.39
C LYS A 416 -20.07 -1.18 1.98
N ALA A 417 -19.29 -0.78 1.00
CA ALA A 417 -19.28 0.58 0.48
C ALA A 417 -20.63 0.93 -0.17
N LEU A 418 -21.17 0.04 -1.00
CA LEU A 418 -22.49 0.22 -1.62
C LEU A 418 -23.62 0.26 -0.58
N ALA A 419 -23.52 -0.55 0.49
CA ALA A 419 -24.49 -0.48 1.59
C ALA A 419 -24.42 0.87 2.33
N ALA A 420 -23.22 1.33 2.66
CA ALA A 420 -23.01 2.61 3.32
C ALA A 420 -23.45 3.82 2.47
N GLN A 421 -23.34 3.72 1.15
CA GLN A 421 -23.86 4.75 0.23
C GLN A 421 -25.39 4.85 0.27
N LYS A 422 -26.08 3.70 0.22
CA LYS A 422 -27.56 3.64 0.29
C LYS A 422 -28.15 4.13 1.61
N GLU A 423 -27.42 3.98 2.72
CA GLU A 423 -27.84 4.48 4.03
C GLU A 423 -27.77 6.01 4.15
N ARG A 424 -27.07 6.67 3.23
CA ARG A 424 -26.87 8.13 3.22
C ARG A 424 -27.74 8.88 2.22
N GLU A 425 -28.25 8.18 1.21
CA GLU A 425 -29.28 8.66 0.27
C GLU A 425 -30.66 8.66 0.95
#